data_a9c1943f535ddbd8b2f459c9182e3764
#
_entry.id   a9c1943f535ddbd8b2f459c9182e3764
#
_cell.length_a   1.000
_cell.length_b   1.000
_cell.length_c   1.000
_cell.angle_alpha   90.00
_cell.angle_beta   90.00
_cell.angle_gamma   90.00
#
_symmetry.space_group_name_H-M   'P 1'
#
loop_
_entity.id
_entity.type
_entity.pdbx_description
1 polymer ?
#
loop_
_entity_poly.entity_id
_entity_poly.type
_entity_poly.pdbx_seq_one_letter_code
_entity_poly.pdbx_strand_id
1 'polypeptide(L)'
;VIADRSTLRTGRPDPGEALWNPGVEALPTDRMRRLQWERLQRQLAYVYQSSAFYRRWFDEAGARPEDVDSWDAFTRLPILTKDDLRRAQAESLAERGDPFGGICCAPRDRVVRVNATSGTTGTPTLYLLTAHDVAVVNEMHARKYWRAGLRPGHVMLQALSLSMFTGGLPLSQGIMHLGAAVVPVGVDGGSRRVLEFARLTRPQAVVATPSFGLHLVERCPAVLGCDLRDLGIRWFFAAGEPGGSDPAIRSRLEQGFGARVFDHTGGGHAFHAITCPEHAGMHFVSADHCVLELVEPGTGRPVPVGDGAEGELVVTFLAWEGTPFVRASFGDVVRVWTGPCGCGLPGLKLSIVGRADDMLIVKGVNLFPGAVRAVLEEFVPRVTGHFRIVLARPGPRVDPPLRLRVERGSGVEGEALARLEAELVSAMRDRLRVRPAVEWVDPGTLPRPTHKARWVEVEGDG
;
A
#
# COMPACT_ATOMS: atom_id res chain seq x y z
N VAL A 1 -19.30 22.95 6.89
CA VAL A 1 -17.91 22.69 6.48
C VAL A 1 -17.32 21.70 7.45
N ILE A 2 -16.86 20.56 6.94
CA ILE A 2 -16.27 19.49 7.78
C ILE A 2 -14.76 19.66 7.95
N ALA A 3 -14.12 20.49 7.12
CA ALA A 3 -12.67 20.70 7.16
C ALA A 3 -12.22 21.08 8.59
N ASP A 4 -11.40 20.23 9.17
CA ASP A 4 -10.80 20.43 10.48
C ASP A 4 -9.27 20.38 10.35
N ARG A 5 -8.64 21.53 10.49
CA ARG A 5 -7.19 21.69 10.39
C ARG A 5 -6.48 21.68 11.74
N SER A 6 -7.19 21.41 12.83
CA SER A 6 -6.63 21.49 14.19
C SER A 6 -5.47 20.51 14.43
N THR A 7 -5.42 19.42 13.65
CA THR A 7 -4.34 18.43 13.72
C THR A 7 -3.34 18.53 12.57
N LEU A 8 -3.45 19.52 11.69
CA LEU A 8 -2.44 19.80 10.67
C LEU A 8 -1.39 20.74 11.26
N ARG A 9 -0.12 20.39 11.08
CA ARG A 9 0.95 21.23 11.57
C ARG A 9 1.08 22.52 10.74
N THR A 10 1.24 23.62 11.43
CA THR A 10 1.66 24.90 10.84
C THR A 10 3.16 25.06 11.01
N GLY A 11 3.88 25.17 9.91
CA GLY A 11 5.36 25.25 9.92
C GLY A 11 6.04 23.88 10.08
N ARG A 12 7.37 23.88 10.09
CA ARG A 12 8.21 22.69 10.20
C ARG A 12 8.69 22.49 11.62
N PRO A 13 8.84 21.23 12.09
CA PRO A 13 9.48 20.96 13.37
C PRO A 13 11.00 21.20 13.28
N ASP A 14 11.64 21.30 14.45
CA ASP A 14 13.09 21.32 14.51
C ASP A 14 13.66 20.01 13.94
N PRO A 15 14.77 20.04 13.19
CA PRO A 15 15.33 18.83 12.56
C PRO A 15 15.68 17.70 13.53
N GLY A 16 15.88 17.98 14.81
CA GLY A 16 16.14 17.00 15.86
C GLY A 16 14.89 16.31 16.41
N GLU A 17 13.70 16.81 16.13
CA GLU A 17 12.46 16.19 16.61
C GLU A 17 12.22 14.83 15.92
N ALA A 18 11.80 13.82 16.71
CA ALA A 18 11.51 12.48 16.20
C ALA A 18 10.20 12.42 15.40
N LEU A 19 9.23 13.27 15.75
CA LEU A 19 7.89 13.30 15.15
C LEU A 19 7.68 14.60 14.38
N TRP A 20 6.94 14.53 13.29
CA TRP A 20 6.52 15.72 12.54
C TRP A 20 5.54 16.58 13.33
N ASN A 21 4.57 15.96 13.97
CA ASN A 21 3.53 16.61 14.74
C ASN A 21 3.33 15.91 16.11
N PRO A 22 4.25 16.12 17.08
CA PRO A 22 4.21 15.40 18.37
C PRO A 22 2.91 15.63 19.15
N GLY A 23 2.30 16.82 19.03
CA GLY A 23 1.04 17.14 19.70
C GLY A 23 -0.16 16.26 19.29
N VAL A 24 -0.05 15.63 18.13
CA VAL A 24 -1.09 14.69 17.61
C VAL A 24 -0.58 13.26 17.57
N GLU A 25 0.64 13.06 17.02
CA GLU A 25 1.19 11.73 16.82
C GLU A 25 1.49 10.97 18.12
N ALA A 26 1.70 11.69 19.22
CA ALA A 26 1.93 11.14 20.56
C ALA A 26 0.71 11.22 21.50
N LEU A 27 -0.49 11.48 20.95
CA LEU A 27 -1.71 11.48 21.77
C LEU A 27 -1.93 10.11 22.44
N PRO A 28 -2.27 10.10 23.73
CA PRO A 28 -2.72 8.88 24.41
C PRO A 28 -3.91 8.24 23.68
N THR A 29 -3.97 6.91 23.69
CA THR A 29 -4.98 6.13 22.94
C THR A 29 -6.42 6.57 23.24
N ASP A 30 -6.72 6.85 24.50
CA ASP A 30 -8.05 7.30 24.94
C ASP A 30 -8.42 8.69 24.37
N ARG A 31 -7.44 9.60 24.29
CA ARG A 31 -7.62 10.92 23.67
C ARG A 31 -7.76 10.84 22.14
N MET A 32 -6.92 10.00 21.51
CA MET A 32 -7.06 9.73 20.08
C MET A 32 -8.43 9.13 19.76
N ARG A 33 -8.91 8.19 20.58
CA ARG A 33 -10.22 7.55 20.38
C ARG A 33 -11.39 8.53 20.53
N ARG A 34 -11.30 9.50 21.47
CA ARG A 34 -12.28 10.60 21.58
C ARG A 34 -12.26 11.50 20.35
N LEU A 35 -11.09 11.91 19.91
CA LEU A 35 -10.94 12.73 18.70
C LEU A 35 -11.52 12.02 17.45
N GLN A 36 -11.23 10.74 17.29
CA GLN A 36 -11.80 9.92 16.22
C GLN A 36 -13.33 9.89 16.30
N TRP A 37 -13.89 9.71 17.48
CA TRP A 37 -15.34 9.67 17.68
C TRP A 37 -16.01 10.99 17.31
N GLU A 38 -15.50 12.10 17.80
CA GLU A 38 -16.01 13.44 17.48
C GLU A 38 -15.95 13.75 15.98
N ARG A 39 -14.88 13.35 15.31
CA ARG A 39 -14.72 13.50 13.87
C ARG A 39 -15.62 12.54 13.10
N LEU A 40 -15.79 11.32 13.58
CA LEU A 40 -16.69 10.33 12.97
C LEU A 40 -18.14 10.84 12.94
N GLN A 41 -18.65 11.30 14.06
CA GLN A 41 -20.02 11.84 14.14
C GLN A 41 -20.24 12.95 13.11
N ARG A 42 -19.30 13.89 13.03
CA ARG A 42 -19.35 14.96 12.03
C ARG A 42 -19.25 14.44 10.60
N GLN A 43 -18.42 13.42 10.36
CA GLN A 43 -18.24 12.82 9.04
C GLN A 43 -19.49 12.10 8.57
N LEU A 44 -20.15 11.33 9.44
CA LEU A 44 -21.40 10.63 9.11
C LEU A 44 -22.52 11.62 8.75
N ALA A 45 -22.70 12.66 9.56
CA ALA A 45 -23.66 13.73 9.27
C ALA A 45 -23.35 14.44 7.93
N TYR A 46 -22.06 14.72 7.67
CA TYR A 46 -21.63 15.38 6.45
C TYR A 46 -21.92 14.54 5.20
N VAL A 47 -21.55 13.27 5.17
CA VAL A 47 -21.77 12.41 3.99
C VAL A 47 -23.27 12.22 3.72
N TYR A 48 -24.06 12.05 4.77
CA TYR A 48 -25.52 11.93 4.65
C TYR A 48 -26.17 13.20 4.05
N GLN A 49 -25.75 14.37 4.50
CA GLN A 49 -26.29 15.65 4.00
C GLN A 49 -25.83 15.96 2.57
N SER A 50 -24.60 15.59 2.22
CA SER A 50 -23.95 16.06 0.99
C SER A 50 -24.09 15.11 -0.20
N SER A 51 -24.32 13.80 0.01
CA SER A 51 -24.33 12.80 -1.05
C SER A 51 -25.62 12.00 -1.11
N ALA A 52 -26.26 11.96 -2.28
CA ALA A 52 -27.41 11.10 -2.52
C ALA A 52 -27.04 9.60 -2.41
N PHE A 53 -25.81 9.23 -2.77
CA PHE A 53 -25.31 7.87 -2.58
C PHE A 53 -25.30 7.49 -1.10
N TYR A 54 -24.72 8.32 -0.22
CA TYR A 54 -24.65 8.02 1.20
C TYR A 54 -26.02 8.06 1.87
N ARG A 55 -26.95 8.92 1.43
CA ARG A 55 -28.33 8.85 1.92
C ARG A 55 -28.95 7.48 1.64
N ARG A 56 -28.90 7.00 0.39
CA ARG A 56 -29.39 5.66 0.06
C ARG A 56 -28.69 4.56 0.85
N TRP A 57 -27.36 4.65 0.99
CA TRP A 57 -26.55 3.68 1.74
C TRP A 57 -26.99 3.58 3.21
N PHE A 58 -27.31 4.70 3.86
CA PHE A 58 -27.87 4.73 5.21
C PHE A 58 -29.32 4.21 5.23
N ASP A 59 -30.15 4.63 4.28
CA ASP A 59 -31.55 4.20 4.19
C ASP A 59 -31.67 2.68 3.97
N GLU A 60 -30.82 2.09 3.13
CA GLU A 60 -30.72 0.64 2.91
C GLU A 60 -30.25 -0.11 4.17
N ALA A 61 -29.43 0.52 4.98
CA ALA A 61 -29.01 -0.02 6.28
C ALA A 61 -30.09 0.12 7.38
N GLY A 62 -31.18 0.82 7.10
CA GLY A 62 -32.21 1.15 8.10
C GLY A 62 -31.68 2.03 9.24
N ALA A 63 -30.70 2.88 8.97
CA ALA A 63 -30.02 3.70 9.97
C ALA A 63 -29.96 5.18 9.56
N ARG A 64 -29.73 6.05 10.51
CA ARG A 64 -29.41 7.47 10.34
C ARG A 64 -28.11 7.79 11.03
N PRO A 65 -27.40 8.89 10.67
CA PRO A 65 -26.20 9.30 11.39
C PRO A 65 -26.36 9.44 12.89
N GLU A 66 -27.52 9.91 13.35
CA GLU A 66 -27.90 10.07 14.77
C GLU A 66 -28.14 8.77 15.50
N ASP A 67 -28.43 7.66 14.79
CA ASP A 67 -28.60 6.32 15.38
C ASP A 67 -27.25 5.65 15.68
N VAL A 68 -26.16 6.21 15.13
CA VAL A 68 -24.79 5.74 15.36
C VAL A 68 -24.26 6.42 16.63
N ASP A 69 -24.70 5.94 17.80
CA ASP A 69 -24.38 6.48 19.12
C ASP A 69 -23.17 5.81 19.81
N SER A 70 -22.66 4.74 19.23
CA SER A 70 -21.57 3.93 19.78
C SER A 70 -20.71 3.33 18.66
N TRP A 71 -19.49 2.89 19.03
CA TRP A 71 -18.63 2.16 18.09
C TRP A 71 -19.29 0.85 17.62
N ASP A 72 -20.05 0.18 18.48
CA ASP A 72 -20.80 -1.03 18.12
C ASP A 72 -21.90 -0.72 17.10
N ALA A 73 -22.62 0.38 17.24
CA ALA A 73 -23.59 0.83 16.26
C ALA A 73 -22.91 1.16 14.92
N PHE A 74 -21.74 1.82 14.97
CA PHE A 74 -20.96 2.13 13.79
C PHE A 74 -20.52 0.88 13.02
N THR A 75 -20.02 -0.17 13.71
CA THR A 75 -19.57 -1.40 13.06
C THR A 75 -20.70 -2.23 12.44
N ARG A 76 -21.95 -1.93 12.73
CA ARG A 76 -23.12 -2.56 12.08
C ARG A 76 -23.48 -1.93 10.73
N LEU A 77 -23.00 -0.74 10.42
CA LEU A 77 -23.20 -0.15 9.08
C LEU A 77 -22.57 -1.04 8.00
N PRO A 78 -23.11 -1.07 6.78
CA PRO A 78 -22.55 -1.88 5.68
C PRO A 78 -21.11 -1.53 5.37
N ILE A 79 -20.37 -2.47 4.80
CA ILE A 79 -19.05 -2.22 4.27
C ILE A 79 -19.18 -1.75 2.82
N LEU A 80 -18.55 -0.63 2.51
CA LEU A 80 -18.47 -0.08 1.16
C LEU A 80 -17.37 -0.82 0.38
N THR A 81 -17.74 -1.43 -0.73
CA THR A 81 -16.83 -2.18 -1.59
C THR A 81 -16.38 -1.37 -2.82
N LYS A 82 -15.35 -1.84 -3.52
CA LYS A 82 -14.94 -1.27 -4.80
C LYS A 82 -16.06 -1.32 -5.85
N ASP A 83 -16.89 -2.36 -5.82
CA ASP A 83 -17.98 -2.52 -6.78
C ASP A 83 -19.11 -1.53 -6.52
N ASP A 84 -19.36 -1.17 -5.26
CA ASP A 84 -20.29 -0.09 -4.91
C ASP A 84 -19.79 1.26 -5.43
N LEU A 85 -18.47 1.53 -5.31
CA LEU A 85 -17.86 2.75 -5.85
C LEU A 85 -17.99 2.82 -7.38
N ARG A 86 -17.71 1.72 -8.09
CA ARG A 86 -17.82 1.64 -9.55
C ARG A 86 -19.26 1.81 -10.00
N ARG A 87 -20.20 1.13 -9.33
CA ARG A 87 -21.64 1.25 -9.60
C ARG A 87 -22.11 2.68 -9.44
N ALA A 88 -21.79 3.32 -8.31
CA ALA A 88 -22.16 4.71 -8.05
C ALA A 88 -21.60 5.69 -9.11
N GLN A 89 -20.37 5.46 -9.58
CA GLN A 89 -19.74 6.24 -10.65
C GLN A 89 -20.47 6.03 -11.98
N ALA A 90 -20.78 4.77 -12.34
CA ALA A 90 -21.48 4.43 -13.59
C ALA A 90 -22.91 4.97 -13.62
N GLU A 91 -23.66 4.82 -12.53
CA GLU A 91 -25.02 5.37 -12.38
C GLU A 91 -25.02 6.89 -12.54
N SER A 92 -24.10 7.59 -11.86
CA SER A 92 -23.99 9.04 -11.95
C SER A 92 -23.66 9.50 -13.37
N LEU A 93 -22.78 8.80 -14.07
CA LEU A 93 -22.45 9.10 -15.46
C LEU A 93 -23.66 8.88 -16.37
N ALA A 94 -24.41 7.78 -16.20
CA ALA A 94 -25.55 7.45 -17.03
C ALA A 94 -26.75 8.38 -16.81
N GLU A 95 -27.04 8.75 -15.54
CA GLU A 95 -28.21 9.53 -15.18
C GLU A 95 -28.01 11.05 -15.36
N ARG A 96 -26.79 11.54 -15.10
CA ARG A 96 -26.49 12.97 -14.99
C ARG A 96 -25.36 13.45 -15.90
N GLY A 97 -24.70 12.54 -16.63
CA GLY A 97 -23.50 12.87 -17.41
C GLY A 97 -22.31 13.27 -16.53
N ASP A 98 -22.36 12.99 -15.22
CA ASP A 98 -21.30 13.37 -14.27
C ASP A 98 -20.43 12.18 -13.87
N PRO A 99 -19.20 12.07 -14.41
CA PRO A 99 -18.29 10.97 -14.09
C PRO A 99 -17.76 11.01 -12.65
N PHE A 100 -17.94 12.12 -11.95
CA PHE A 100 -17.44 12.33 -10.59
C PHE A 100 -18.52 12.23 -9.52
N GLY A 101 -19.75 12.04 -9.95
CA GLY A 101 -20.90 12.03 -9.07
C GLY A 101 -21.07 10.77 -8.27
N GLY A 102 -22.06 10.80 -7.39
CA GLY A 102 -22.44 9.71 -6.51
C GLY A 102 -21.76 9.82 -5.16
N ILE A 103 -20.47 9.54 -5.07
CA ILE A 103 -19.75 9.48 -3.78
C ILE A 103 -19.12 10.82 -3.40
N CYS A 104 -18.87 11.71 -4.37
CA CYS A 104 -18.32 13.03 -4.06
C CYS A 104 -19.29 13.83 -3.17
N CYS A 105 -18.79 14.31 -2.03
CA CYS A 105 -19.55 15.13 -1.09
C CYS A 105 -19.23 16.63 -1.19
N ALA A 106 -18.12 17.00 -1.80
CA ALA A 106 -17.74 18.40 -1.97
C ALA A 106 -18.39 19.02 -3.21
N PRO A 107 -18.74 20.32 -3.18
CA PRO A 107 -19.10 21.08 -4.36
C PRO A 107 -17.99 21.02 -5.41
N ARG A 108 -18.37 21.03 -6.70
CA ARG A 108 -17.45 20.82 -7.82
C ARG A 108 -16.34 21.85 -7.90
N ASP A 109 -16.64 23.09 -7.62
CA ASP A 109 -15.70 24.22 -7.60
C ASP A 109 -14.67 24.15 -6.48
N ARG A 110 -14.86 23.28 -5.50
CA ARG A 110 -13.89 23.01 -4.42
C ARG A 110 -12.94 21.86 -4.72
N VAL A 111 -13.19 21.08 -5.77
CA VAL A 111 -12.33 19.95 -6.17
C VAL A 111 -11.09 20.47 -6.89
N VAL A 112 -9.91 20.18 -6.34
CA VAL A 112 -8.62 20.65 -6.89
C VAL A 112 -7.75 19.52 -7.43
N ARG A 113 -8.10 18.25 -7.14
CA ARG A 113 -7.35 17.09 -7.63
C ARG A 113 -8.27 15.90 -7.85
N VAL A 114 -8.02 15.16 -8.92
CA VAL A 114 -8.64 13.87 -9.24
C VAL A 114 -7.55 12.82 -9.26
N ASN A 115 -7.71 11.77 -8.46
CA ASN A 115 -6.91 10.57 -8.50
C ASN A 115 -7.74 9.41 -9.02
N ALA A 116 -7.10 8.33 -9.47
CA ALA A 116 -7.79 7.11 -9.89
C ALA A 116 -7.10 5.85 -9.37
N THR A 117 -7.84 4.75 -9.31
CA THR A 117 -7.25 3.42 -9.17
C THR A 117 -6.62 2.96 -10.47
N SER A 118 -5.70 1.98 -10.40
CA SER A 118 -5.04 1.41 -11.59
C SER A 118 -5.96 0.67 -12.57
N GLY A 119 -7.21 0.38 -12.17
CA GLY A 119 -8.24 -0.15 -13.08
C GLY A 119 -7.88 -1.45 -13.82
N THR A 120 -7.12 -2.34 -13.21
CA THR A 120 -6.66 -3.61 -13.83
C THR A 120 -7.79 -4.50 -14.35
N THR A 121 -9.03 -4.27 -13.91
CA THR A 121 -10.21 -5.09 -14.23
C THR A 121 -11.37 -4.30 -14.83
N GLY A 122 -11.14 -3.07 -15.36
CA GLY A 122 -12.22 -2.27 -15.97
C GLY A 122 -12.03 -0.76 -15.78
N THR A 123 -13.16 -0.02 -15.75
CA THR A 123 -13.15 1.44 -15.59
C THR A 123 -12.51 1.84 -14.26
N PRO A 124 -11.52 2.76 -14.26
CA PRO A 124 -10.91 3.25 -13.04
C PRO A 124 -11.92 3.95 -12.13
N THR A 125 -11.81 3.73 -10.84
CA THR A 125 -12.58 4.48 -9.84
C THR A 125 -11.88 5.80 -9.55
N LEU A 126 -12.63 6.89 -9.61
CA LEU A 126 -12.12 8.25 -9.40
C LEU A 126 -12.29 8.68 -7.95
N TYR A 127 -11.28 9.38 -7.43
CA TYR A 127 -11.26 9.99 -6.11
C TYR A 127 -11.03 11.49 -6.25
N LEU A 128 -11.93 12.27 -5.69
CA LEU A 128 -11.88 13.72 -5.76
C LEU A 128 -11.40 14.28 -4.42
N LEU A 129 -10.49 15.23 -4.48
CA LEU A 129 -9.90 15.85 -3.31
C LEU A 129 -10.09 17.37 -3.38
N THR A 130 -10.47 17.94 -2.24
CA THR A 130 -10.44 19.39 -2.03
C THR A 130 -9.04 19.84 -1.62
N ALA A 131 -8.84 21.15 -1.52
CA ALA A 131 -7.59 21.70 -0.98
C ALA A 131 -7.34 21.29 0.48
N HIS A 132 -8.40 21.03 1.25
CA HIS A 132 -8.28 20.49 2.61
C HIS A 132 -7.77 19.04 2.58
N ASP A 133 -8.39 18.18 1.77
CA ASP A 133 -7.96 16.77 1.65
C ASP A 133 -6.51 16.65 1.18
N VAL A 134 -6.10 17.52 0.24
CA VAL A 134 -4.70 17.60 -0.22
C VAL A 134 -3.77 18.00 0.93
N ALA A 135 -4.18 18.94 1.81
CA ALA A 135 -3.38 19.33 2.97
C ALA A 135 -3.24 18.17 3.98
N VAL A 136 -4.31 17.39 4.20
CA VAL A 136 -4.25 16.17 5.04
C VAL A 136 -3.28 15.15 4.44
N VAL A 137 -3.36 14.88 3.15
CA VAL A 137 -2.43 13.94 2.47
C VAL A 137 -0.98 14.39 2.61
N ASN A 138 -0.71 15.68 2.42
CA ASN A 138 0.64 16.23 2.57
C ASN A 138 1.17 16.07 4.00
N GLU A 139 0.34 16.33 5.01
CA GLU A 139 0.66 16.12 6.42
C GLU A 139 1.02 14.65 6.70
N MET A 140 0.23 13.70 6.19
CA MET A 140 0.48 12.27 6.38
C MET A 140 1.80 11.82 5.74
N HIS A 141 2.11 12.32 4.55
CA HIS A 141 3.41 12.07 3.92
C HIS A 141 4.55 12.68 4.73
N ALA A 142 4.40 13.90 5.23
CA ALA A 142 5.43 14.53 6.06
C ALA A 142 5.70 13.71 7.33
N ARG A 143 4.65 13.24 8.03
CA ARG A 143 4.79 12.37 9.21
C ARG A 143 5.56 11.08 8.89
N LYS A 144 5.23 10.40 7.77
CA LYS A 144 5.94 9.19 7.35
C LYS A 144 7.43 9.42 7.15
N TYR A 145 7.76 10.33 6.26
CA TYR A 145 9.15 10.49 5.84
C TYR A 145 10.01 11.16 6.91
N TRP A 146 9.41 12.01 7.75
CA TRP A 146 10.10 12.59 8.90
C TRP A 146 10.53 11.53 9.91
N ARG A 147 9.65 10.58 10.24
CA ARG A 147 9.96 9.42 11.11
C ARG A 147 11.11 8.57 10.57
N ALA A 148 11.21 8.43 9.25
CA ALA A 148 12.30 7.72 8.60
C ALA A 148 13.62 8.50 8.51
N GLY A 149 13.62 9.78 8.90
CA GLY A 149 14.80 10.63 8.92
C GLY A 149 14.98 11.57 7.73
N LEU A 150 14.00 11.65 6.82
CA LEU A 150 14.04 12.66 5.76
C LEU A 150 13.85 14.06 6.35
N ARG A 151 14.62 15.02 5.89
CA ARG A 151 14.65 16.40 6.44
C ARG A 151 14.67 17.42 5.31
N PRO A 152 14.33 18.71 5.58
CA PRO A 152 14.57 19.80 4.64
C PRO A 152 16.01 19.82 4.13
N GLY A 153 16.17 20.09 2.83
CA GLY A 153 17.45 20.07 2.16
C GLY A 153 17.89 18.71 1.62
N HIS A 154 17.25 17.61 1.99
CA HIS A 154 17.46 16.33 1.32
C HIS A 154 16.79 16.30 -0.06
N VAL A 155 17.33 15.47 -0.96
CA VAL A 155 16.79 15.24 -2.30
C VAL A 155 16.24 13.82 -2.37
N MET A 156 15.00 13.67 -2.83
CA MET A 156 14.38 12.37 -3.11
C MET A 156 14.16 12.18 -4.61
N LEU A 157 14.67 11.10 -5.15
CA LEU A 157 14.34 10.64 -6.50
C LEU A 157 13.04 9.84 -6.46
N GLN A 158 12.02 10.34 -7.15
CA GLN A 158 10.72 9.71 -7.26
C GLN A 158 10.70 8.81 -8.51
N ALA A 159 10.62 7.49 -8.30
CA ALA A 159 10.65 6.47 -9.33
C ALA A 159 9.38 5.56 -9.32
N LEU A 160 8.28 5.99 -8.66
CA LEU A 160 6.94 5.44 -8.90
C LEU A 160 6.30 6.13 -10.11
N SER A 161 5.21 5.57 -10.66
CA SER A 161 4.48 6.23 -11.74
C SER A 161 3.96 7.60 -11.32
N LEU A 162 4.16 8.60 -12.16
CA LEU A 162 3.71 9.99 -11.96
C LEU A 162 2.30 10.25 -12.51
N SER A 163 1.64 9.22 -13.04
CA SER A 163 0.30 9.33 -13.59
C SER A 163 -0.76 9.63 -12.50
N MET A 164 -2.04 9.56 -12.85
CA MET A 164 -3.18 9.82 -11.97
C MET A 164 -3.26 8.93 -10.71
N PHE A 165 -2.35 7.96 -10.57
CA PHE A 165 -2.33 7.05 -9.43
C PHE A 165 -1.90 7.74 -8.13
N THR A 166 -2.36 7.18 -7.02
CA THR A 166 -2.16 7.76 -5.68
C THR A 166 -0.70 7.80 -5.23
N GLY A 167 0.19 7.02 -5.82
CA GLY A 167 1.63 7.00 -5.51
C GLY A 167 2.49 8.02 -6.26
N GLY A 168 1.91 8.78 -7.21
CA GLY A 168 2.66 9.74 -8.04
C GLY A 168 2.71 11.15 -7.45
N LEU A 169 1.90 12.04 -8.00
CA LEU A 169 1.84 13.45 -7.60
C LEU A 169 1.59 13.67 -6.10
N PRO A 170 0.67 12.93 -5.42
CA PRO A 170 0.44 13.12 -3.99
C PRO A 170 1.70 12.94 -3.13
N LEU A 171 2.48 11.91 -3.43
CA LEU A 171 3.73 11.64 -2.74
C LEU A 171 4.75 12.76 -2.95
N SER A 172 4.92 13.22 -4.19
CA SER A 172 5.82 14.33 -4.51
C SER A 172 5.43 15.61 -3.76
N GLN A 173 4.14 15.94 -3.72
CA GLN A 173 3.64 17.11 -2.97
C GLN A 173 3.89 16.98 -1.46
N GLY A 174 3.68 15.80 -0.88
CA GLY A 174 3.96 15.57 0.54
C GLY A 174 5.44 15.68 0.89
N ILE A 175 6.35 15.25 0.02
CA ILE A 175 7.80 15.42 0.21
C ILE A 175 8.17 16.89 0.13
N MET A 176 7.65 17.64 -0.83
CA MET A 176 7.86 19.09 -0.95
C MET A 176 7.30 19.84 0.27
N HIS A 177 6.14 19.40 0.79
CA HIS A 177 5.54 19.95 2.01
C HIS A 177 6.47 19.77 3.23
N LEU A 178 7.10 18.60 3.37
CA LEU A 178 8.14 18.36 4.38
C LEU A 178 9.33 19.31 4.20
N GLY A 179 9.64 19.76 3.00
CA GLY A 179 10.75 20.64 2.67
C GLY A 179 11.94 19.97 2.00
N ALA A 180 11.80 18.70 1.61
CA ALA A 180 12.78 18.02 0.78
C ALA A 180 12.54 18.31 -0.71
N ALA A 181 13.61 18.29 -1.50
CA ALA A 181 13.52 18.44 -2.94
C ALA A 181 13.09 17.11 -3.59
N VAL A 182 12.34 17.19 -4.67
CA VAL A 182 11.89 16.01 -5.44
C VAL A 182 12.50 16.05 -6.84
N VAL A 183 13.07 14.94 -7.27
CA VAL A 183 13.46 14.67 -8.66
C VAL A 183 12.39 13.74 -9.27
N PRO A 184 11.37 14.28 -9.98
CA PRO A 184 10.19 13.54 -10.37
C PRO A 184 10.40 12.83 -11.73
N VAL A 185 11.28 11.81 -11.77
CA VAL A 185 11.56 11.06 -13.02
C VAL A 185 10.41 10.14 -13.38
N GLY A 186 9.85 9.43 -12.37
CA GLY A 186 8.84 8.40 -12.57
C GLY A 186 9.40 7.12 -13.19
N VAL A 187 8.74 6.00 -12.93
CA VAL A 187 9.09 4.70 -13.53
C VAL A 187 8.88 4.70 -15.06
N ASP A 188 7.94 5.52 -15.53
CA ASP A 188 7.59 5.64 -16.95
C ASP A 188 8.76 6.19 -17.81
N GLY A 189 9.71 6.88 -17.16
CA GLY A 189 10.97 7.31 -17.79
C GLY A 189 11.95 6.16 -18.10
N GLY A 190 11.70 4.97 -17.56
CA GLY A 190 12.54 3.78 -17.70
C GLY A 190 13.78 3.77 -16.79
N SER A 191 14.30 2.56 -16.54
CA SER A 191 15.42 2.35 -15.60
C SER A 191 16.69 3.13 -15.94
N ARG A 192 17.03 3.25 -17.24
CA ARG A 192 18.20 4.04 -17.69
C ARG A 192 18.10 5.48 -17.22
N ARG A 193 16.96 6.14 -17.50
CA ARG A 193 16.77 7.55 -17.14
C ARG A 193 16.75 7.76 -15.63
N VAL A 194 16.13 6.86 -14.87
CA VAL A 194 16.16 6.90 -13.41
C VAL A 194 17.58 6.84 -12.87
N LEU A 195 18.41 5.93 -13.39
CA LEU A 195 19.82 5.80 -13.00
C LEU A 195 20.67 7.02 -13.38
N GLU A 196 20.50 7.54 -14.61
CA GLU A 196 21.20 8.74 -15.07
C GLU A 196 20.90 9.96 -14.19
N PHE A 197 19.61 10.15 -13.81
CA PHE A 197 19.22 11.21 -12.90
C PHE A 197 19.68 10.98 -11.46
N ALA A 198 19.73 9.72 -11.00
CA ALA A 198 20.31 9.38 -9.71
C ALA A 198 21.80 9.80 -9.63
N ARG A 199 22.58 9.52 -10.69
CA ARG A 199 23.98 9.95 -10.77
C ARG A 199 24.12 11.47 -10.84
N LEU A 200 23.26 12.14 -11.62
CA LEU A 200 23.31 13.59 -11.82
C LEU A 200 22.93 14.36 -10.55
N THR A 201 21.88 13.93 -9.85
CA THR A 201 21.30 14.69 -8.73
C THR A 201 21.79 14.22 -7.36
N ARG A 202 22.45 13.05 -7.29
CA ARG A 202 22.95 12.43 -6.04
C ARG A 202 21.92 12.48 -4.91
N PRO A 203 20.74 11.88 -5.10
CA PRO A 203 19.69 11.95 -4.11
C PRO A 203 20.07 11.17 -2.85
N GLN A 204 19.69 11.66 -1.67
CA GLN A 204 19.84 10.94 -0.42
C GLN A 204 18.75 9.86 -0.27
N ALA A 205 17.64 9.97 -0.99
CA ALA A 205 16.54 9.04 -0.91
C ALA A 205 16.00 8.65 -2.30
N VAL A 206 15.54 7.42 -2.42
CA VAL A 206 14.81 6.92 -3.60
C VAL A 206 13.49 6.32 -3.13
N VAL A 207 12.42 6.56 -3.87
CA VAL A 207 11.14 5.85 -3.68
C VAL A 207 10.78 5.09 -4.93
N ALA A 208 10.57 3.77 -4.79
CA ALA A 208 10.21 2.88 -5.90
C ALA A 208 9.45 1.64 -5.37
N THR A 209 8.93 0.81 -6.29
CA THR A 209 8.49 -0.53 -5.90
C THR A 209 9.70 -1.42 -5.59
N PRO A 210 9.59 -2.39 -4.67
CA PRO A 210 10.67 -3.33 -4.39
C PRO A 210 11.25 -4.02 -5.63
N SER A 211 10.40 -4.50 -6.54
CA SER A 211 10.87 -5.16 -7.76
C SER A 211 11.59 -4.20 -8.71
N PHE A 212 11.12 -2.97 -8.85
CA PHE A 212 11.82 -1.98 -9.66
C PHE A 212 13.14 -1.54 -9.01
N GLY A 213 13.19 -1.46 -7.67
CA GLY A 213 14.44 -1.23 -6.93
C GLY A 213 15.50 -2.30 -7.21
N LEU A 214 15.14 -3.58 -7.13
CA LEU A 214 16.05 -4.69 -7.48
C LEU A 214 16.48 -4.61 -8.95
N HIS A 215 15.55 -4.30 -9.86
CA HIS A 215 15.89 -4.09 -11.27
C HIS A 215 16.89 -2.94 -11.49
N LEU A 216 16.78 -1.84 -10.74
CA LEU A 216 17.75 -0.74 -10.78
C LEU A 216 19.14 -1.20 -10.32
N VAL A 217 19.22 -2.02 -9.26
CA VAL A 217 20.48 -2.60 -8.77
C VAL A 217 21.15 -3.44 -9.87
N GLU A 218 20.40 -4.34 -10.51
CA GLU A 218 20.90 -5.20 -11.58
C GLU A 218 21.36 -4.41 -12.82
N ARG A 219 20.67 -3.33 -13.14
CA ARG A 219 20.93 -2.54 -14.35
C ARG A 219 22.04 -1.51 -14.20
N CYS A 220 22.32 -1.07 -12.96
CA CYS A 220 23.24 0.04 -12.68
C CYS A 220 24.63 -0.15 -13.26
N PRO A 221 25.31 -1.30 -13.11
CA PRO A 221 26.66 -1.49 -13.69
C PRO A 221 26.70 -1.32 -15.21
N ALA A 222 25.68 -1.86 -15.91
CA ALA A 222 25.62 -1.76 -17.37
C ALA A 222 25.27 -0.35 -17.88
N VAL A 223 24.57 0.46 -17.07
CA VAL A 223 24.16 1.82 -17.47
C VAL A 223 25.16 2.88 -17.03
N LEU A 224 25.67 2.77 -15.80
CA LEU A 224 26.50 3.80 -15.18
C LEU A 224 27.98 3.43 -15.06
N GLY A 225 28.35 2.14 -15.22
CA GLY A 225 29.70 1.64 -15.00
C GLY A 225 30.13 1.58 -13.53
N CYS A 226 29.20 1.66 -12.60
CA CYS A 226 29.43 1.60 -11.14
C CYS A 226 28.28 0.90 -10.44
N ASP A 227 28.46 0.51 -9.19
CA ASP A 227 27.37 -0.02 -8.36
C ASP A 227 26.46 1.11 -7.85
N LEU A 228 25.19 0.78 -7.64
CA LEU A 228 24.20 1.76 -7.16
C LEU A 228 24.54 2.28 -5.75
N ARG A 229 25.19 1.46 -4.93
CA ARG A 229 25.70 1.84 -3.59
C ARG A 229 26.71 2.99 -3.61
N ASP A 230 27.40 3.20 -4.73
CA ASP A 230 28.41 4.23 -4.88
C ASP A 230 27.82 5.62 -5.07
N LEU A 231 26.49 5.71 -5.28
CA LEU A 231 25.78 6.99 -5.48
C LEU A 231 25.48 7.71 -4.16
N GLY A 232 25.71 7.08 -2.99
CA GLY A 232 25.53 7.69 -1.67
C GLY A 232 24.07 7.84 -1.24
N ILE A 233 23.16 7.00 -1.77
CA ILE A 233 21.77 6.94 -1.35
C ILE A 233 21.73 6.39 0.08
N ARG A 234 20.95 7.05 0.97
CA ARG A 234 20.86 6.69 2.39
C ARG A 234 19.54 5.97 2.74
N TRP A 235 18.49 6.23 1.97
CA TRP A 235 17.15 5.69 2.18
C TRP A 235 16.54 5.15 0.89
N PHE A 236 16.03 3.94 0.93
CA PHE A 236 15.14 3.39 -0.07
C PHE A 236 13.75 3.24 0.52
N PHE A 237 12.77 3.94 -0.05
CA PHE A 237 11.37 3.85 0.35
C PHE A 237 10.62 2.91 -0.58
N ALA A 238 10.25 1.74 -0.06
CA ALA A 238 9.51 0.72 -0.79
C ALA A 238 8.00 1.00 -0.72
N ALA A 239 7.31 0.98 -1.85
CA ALA A 239 5.86 1.17 -1.91
C ALA A 239 5.24 0.54 -3.16
N GLY A 240 3.91 0.42 -3.17
CA GLY A 240 3.12 0.06 -4.35
C GLY A 240 2.96 -1.42 -4.61
N GLU A 241 3.77 -2.27 -4.01
CA GLU A 241 3.65 -3.73 -3.98
C GLU A 241 4.24 -4.30 -2.70
N PRO A 242 3.87 -5.53 -2.27
CA PRO A 242 4.52 -6.20 -1.14
C PRO A 242 5.99 -6.49 -1.38
N GLY A 243 6.80 -6.50 -0.31
CA GLY A 243 8.21 -6.91 -0.36
C GLY A 243 9.16 -6.03 0.43
N GLY A 244 8.84 -4.75 0.68
CA GLY A 244 9.68 -3.87 1.47
C GLY A 244 9.88 -4.33 2.92
N SER A 245 8.88 -5.00 3.48
CA SER A 245 8.93 -5.61 4.82
C SER A 245 9.45 -7.05 4.83
N ASP A 246 9.56 -7.70 3.66
CA ASP A 246 10.13 -9.04 3.56
C ASP A 246 11.63 -9.01 3.85
N PRO A 247 12.15 -9.82 4.80
CA PRO A 247 13.56 -9.75 5.20
C PRO A 247 14.56 -10.05 4.07
N ALA A 248 14.24 -11.00 3.17
CA ALA A 248 15.14 -11.38 2.09
C ALA A 248 15.18 -10.30 1.00
N ILE A 249 14.03 -9.79 0.59
CA ILE A 249 13.92 -8.70 -0.39
C ILE A 249 14.56 -7.43 0.16
N ARG A 250 14.24 -7.09 1.41
CA ARG A 250 14.80 -5.93 2.10
C ARG A 250 16.32 -5.99 2.14
N SER A 251 16.89 -7.12 2.57
CA SER A 251 18.34 -7.30 2.65
C SER A 251 19.02 -7.10 1.29
N ARG A 252 18.44 -7.63 0.21
CA ARG A 252 18.95 -7.42 -1.15
C ARG A 252 18.90 -5.96 -1.59
N LEU A 253 17.80 -5.25 -1.27
CA LEU A 253 17.69 -3.81 -1.54
C LEU A 253 18.70 -3.01 -0.72
N GLU A 254 18.86 -3.30 0.58
CA GLU A 254 19.82 -2.65 1.46
C GLU A 254 21.26 -2.82 0.98
N GLN A 255 21.63 -4.05 0.59
CA GLN A 255 22.96 -4.35 0.05
C GLN A 255 23.18 -3.67 -1.31
N GLY A 256 22.19 -3.70 -2.19
CA GLY A 256 22.32 -3.16 -3.54
C GLY A 256 22.37 -1.63 -3.58
N PHE A 257 21.60 -0.95 -2.75
CA PHE A 257 21.59 0.52 -2.63
C PHE A 257 22.64 1.06 -1.64
N GLY A 258 23.16 0.23 -0.73
CA GLY A 258 23.92 0.71 0.42
C GLY A 258 23.08 1.60 1.36
N ALA A 259 21.78 1.38 1.42
CA ALA A 259 20.79 2.26 2.05
C ALA A 259 19.92 1.50 3.05
N ARG A 260 19.30 2.21 3.98
CA ARG A 260 18.22 1.64 4.81
C ARG A 260 16.94 1.56 4.00
N VAL A 261 16.23 0.45 4.10
CA VAL A 261 14.94 0.25 3.45
C VAL A 261 13.81 0.54 4.43
N PHE A 262 12.83 1.33 4.00
CA PHE A 262 11.58 1.57 4.72
C PHE A 262 10.42 1.17 3.82
N ASP A 263 9.58 0.26 4.29
CA ASP A 263 8.34 -0.09 3.62
C ASP A 263 7.24 0.85 4.06
N HIS A 264 6.41 1.30 3.12
CA HIS A 264 5.31 2.20 3.46
C HIS A 264 4.10 2.00 2.57
N THR A 265 2.94 2.32 3.12
CA THR A 265 1.67 2.38 2.39
C THR A 265 1.02 3.76 2.52
N GLY A 266 0.03 4.00 1.70
CA GLY A 266 -0.68 5.27 1.63
C GLY A 266 -0.13 6.20 0.56
N GLY A 267 -1.04 6.80 -0.19
CA GLY A 267 -0.75 7.68 -1.31
C GLY A 267 -1.65 8.91 -1.29
N GLY A 268 -2.64 9.00 -2.17
CA GLY A 268 -3.55 10.15 -2.28
C GLY A 268 -4.81 10.06 -1.41
N HIS A 269 -4.76 9.40 -0.25
CA HIS A 269 -5.91 9.20 0.66
C HIS A 269 -5.48 9.31 2.13
N ALA A 270 -6.40 9.12 3.10
CA ALA A 270 -6.10 9.35 4.51
C ALA A 270 -5.38 8.21 5.23
N PHE A 271 -5.32 6.99 4.67
CA PHE A 271 -4.65 5.86 5.30
C PHE A 271 -3.16 5.85 4.98
N HIS A 272 -2.30 6.00 5.99
CA HIS A 272 -0.84 6.02 5.84
C HIS A 272 -0.12 5.27 6.96
N ALA A 273 0.89 4.47 6.57
CA ALA A 273 1.79 3.79 7.51
C ALA A 273 3.19 3.65 6.93
N ILE A 274 4.21 3.52 7.80
CA ILE A 274 5.62 3.35 7.44
C ILE A 274 6.35 2.49 8.48
N THR A 275 7.28 1.63 8.05
CA THR A 275 8.16 0.89 8.96
C THR A 275 9.12 1.83 9.71
N CYS A 276 9.61 1.36 10.83
CA CYS A 276 10.71 1.95 11.59
C CYS A 276 11.99 1.09 11.44
N PRO A 277 13.13 1.50 11.99
CA PRO A 277 14.35 0.70 11.94
C PRO A 277 14.26 -0.72 12.53
N GLU A 278 13.29 -0.95 13.44
CA GLU A 278 13.06 -2.28 14.05
C GLU A 278 12.32 -3.25 13.10
N HIS A 279 11.74 -2.74 12.01
CA HIS A 279 10.94 -3.50 11.04
C HIS A 279 9.85 -4.41 11.64
N ALA A 280 9.36 -4.06 12.83
CA ALA A 280 8.30 -4.79 13.53
C ALA A 280 6.88 -4.44 13.04
N GLY A 281 6.73 -4.13 11.77
CA GLY A 281 5.52 -3.62 11.12
C GLY A 281 5.60 -2.12 10.80
N MET A 282 4.65 -1.63 10.00
CA MET A 282 4.51 -0.23 9.65
C MET A 282 3.69 0.50 10.73
N HIS A 283 4.23 1.55 11.32
CA HIS A 283 3.49 2.43 12.22
C HIS A 283 2.40 3.17 11.45
N PHE A 284 1.16 3.06 11.92
CA PHE A 284 0.01 3.81 11.41
C PHE A 284 0.09 5.26 11.88
N VAL A 285 0.26 6.20 10.94
CA VAL A 285 0.56 7.61 11.25
C VAL A 285 -0.63 8.55 11.10
N SER A 286 -1.79 8.04 10.69
CA SER A 286 -2.96 8.84 10.32
C SER A 286 -4.19 8.59 11.20
N ALA A 287 -4.01 8.15 12.43
CA ALA A 287 -5.10 7.79 13.33
C ALA A 287 -6.11 8.92 13.59
N ASP A 288 -5.67 10.17 13.52
CA ASP A 288 -6.54 11.34 13.67
C ASP A 288 -7.42 11.61 12.43
N HIS A 289 -7.05 11.09 11.25
CA HIS A 289 -7.80 11.25 10.00
C HIS A 289 -8.35 9.94 9.42
N CYS A 290 -8.10 8.81 10.08
CA CYS A 290 -8.55 7.51 9.59
C CYS A 290 -8.83 6.55 10.75
N VAL A 291 -10.02 5.98 10.78
CA VAL A 291 -10.34 4.83 11.63
C VAL A 291 -10.02 3.56 10.87
N LEU A 292 -9.39 2.61 11.55
CA LEU A 292 -9.07 1.29 11.06
C LEU A 292 -9.93 0.25 11.78
N GLU A 293 -10.57 -0.63 11.01
CA GLU A 293 -11.28 -1.82 11.47
C GLU A 293 -10.69 -3.05 10.75
N LEU A 294 -10.86 -4.21 11.35
CA LEU A 294 -10.56 -5.50 10.73
C LEU A 294 -11.85 -6.31 10.61
N VAL A 295 -12.02 -6.99 9.48
CA VAL A 295 -13.11 -7.90 9.26
C VAL A 295 -12.62 -9.22 8.68
N GLU A 296 -13.38 -10.27 8.88
CA GLU A 296 -13.13 -11.57 8.26
C GLU A 296 -13.36 -11.48 6.75
N PRO A 297 -12.36 -11.84 5.92
CA PRO A 297 -12.53 -11.83 4.47
C PRO A 297 -13.73 -12.67 4.02
N GLY A 298 -14.54 -12.13 3.11
CA GLY A 298 -15.70 -12.79 2.51
C GLY A 298 -16.96 -12.83 3.38
N THR A 299 -16.88 -12.66 4.71
CA THR A 299 -18.06 -12.59 5.59
C THR A 299 -18.34 -11.20 6.11
N GLY A 300 -17.33 -10.34 6.18
CA GLY A 300 -17.42 -8.99 6.73
C GLY A 300 -17.62 -8.95 8.25
N ARG A 301 -17.52 -10.08 8.95
CA ARG A 301 -17.68 -10.14 10.42
C ARG A 301 -16.53 -9.38 11.09
N PRO A 302 -16.82 -8.52 12.09
CA PRO A 302 -15.78 -7.79 12.80
C PRO A 302 -14.74 -8.71 13.45
N VAL A 303 -13.47 -8.36 13.30
CA VAL A 303 -12.34 -8.97 14.00
C VAL A 303 -11.80 -7.94 15.00
N PRO A 304 -11.72 -8.25 16.30
CA PRO A 304 -11.17 -7.32 17.28
C PRO A 304 -9.73 -6.93 16.94
N VAL A 305 -9.44 -5.64 16.96
CA VAL A 305 -8.07 -5.12 16.77
C VAL A 305 -7.25 -5.42 18.02
N GLY A 306 -6.25 -6.28 17.88
CA GLY A 306 -5.40 -6.73 18.99
C GLY A 306 -4.05 -7.23 18.47
N ASP A 307 -3.15 -7.59 19.36
CA ASP A 307 -1.81 -8.06 19.01
C ASP A 307 -1.87 -9.35 18.18
N GLY A 308 -1.30 -9.30 16.98
CA GLY A 308 -1.30 -10.41 16.03
C GLY A 308 -2.62 -10.63 15.28
N ALA A 309 -3.66 -9.81 15.51
CA ALA A 309 -4.93 -9.94 14.82
C ALA A 309 -4.76 -9.74 13.31
N GLU A 310 -5.44 -10.57 12.52
CA GLU A 310 -5.40 -10.54 11.07
C GLU A 310 -6.81 -10.45 10.50
N GLY A 311 -7.00 -9.63 9.48
CA GLY A 311 -8.27 -9.44 8.81
C GLY A 311 -8.17 -8.54 7.59
N GLU A 312 -9.24 -8.49 6.84
CA GLU A 312 -9.40 -7.52 5.76
C GLU A 312 -9.56 -6.12 6.37
N LEU A 313 -8.78 -5.19 5.83
CA LEU A 313 -8.74 -3.80 6.29
C LEU A 313 -9.97 -3.04 5.80
N VAL A 314 -10.71 -2.48 6.75
CA VAL A 314 -11.79 -1.52 6.51
C VAL A 314 -11.36 -0.17 7.07
N VAL A 315 -11.52 0.88 6.27
CA VAL A 315 -11.10 2.24 6.65
C VAL A 315 -12.27 3.23 6.58
N THR A 316 -12.26 4.17 7.50
CA THR A 316 -13.16 5.33 7.48
C THR A 316 -12.35 6.60 7.57
N PHE A 317 -12.50 7.48 6.59
CA PHE A 317 -11.80 8.77 6.58
C PHE A 317 -12.57 9.78 7.42
N LEU A 318 -11.82 10.52 8.21
CA LEU A 318 -12.33 11.52 9.14
C LEU A 318 -11.95 12.93 8.69
N ALA A 319 -12.86 13.88 8.86
CA ALA A 319 -12.68 15.27 8.43
C ALA A 319 -12.27 15.35 6.93
N TRP A 320 -12.88 14.53 6.08
CA TRP A 320 -12.61 14.42 4.66
C TRP A 320 -13.78 14.98 3.84
N GLU A 321 -13.47 15.81 2.84
CA GLU A 321 -14.49 16.56 2.11
C GLU A 321 -14.87 15.97 0.75
N GLY A 322 -13.88 15.64 -0.08
CA GLY A 322 -14.07 15.29 -1.50
C GLY A 322 -14.78 13.96 -1.69
N THR A 323 -14.03 12.89 -1.78
CA THR A 323 -14.56 11.52 -1.80
C THR A 323 -14.25 10.84 -0.46
N PRO A 324 -15.09 11.04 0.57
CA PRO A 324 -14.90 10.37 1.85
C PRO A 324 -15.22 8.88 1.71
N PHE A 325 -14.48 8.06 2.44
CA PHE A 325 -14.79 6.65 2.58
C PHE A 325 -15.29 6.38 3.99
N VAL A 326 -16.49 5.80 4.09
CA VAL A 326 -17.08 5.33 5.34
C VAL A 326 -17.16 3.82 5.28
N ARG A 327 -16.47 3.16 6.20
CA ARG A 327 -16.35 1.69 6.25
C ARG A 327 -16.01 1.06 4.89
N ALA A 328 -14.99 1.59 4.20
CA ALA A 328 -14.62 1.11 2.88
C ALA A 328 -13.53 0.03 2.96
N SER A 329 -13.73 -1.08 2.25
CA SER A 329 -12.71 -2.08 2.00
C SER A 329 -12.19 -1.98 0.57
N PHE A 330 -10.86 -2.06 0.46
CA PHE A 330 -10.16 -2.14 -0.83
C PHE A 330 -9.56 -3.52 -1.08
N GLY A 331 -9.84 -4.48 -0.18
CA GLY A 331 -9.41 -5.86 -0.27
C GLY A 331 -8.00 -6.13 0.26
N ASP A 332 -7.38 -5.19 0.96
CA ASP A 332 -6.09 -5.45 1.60
C ASP A 332 -6.29 -6.24 2.90
N VAL A 333 -5.58 -7.37 3.05
CA VAL A 333 -5.53 -8.15 4.29
C VAL A 333 -4.29 -7.73 5.06
N VAL A 334 -4.48 -7.36 6.32
CA VAL A 334 -3.42 -6.86 7.19
C VAL A 334 -3.33 -7.66 8.48
N ARG A 335 -2.13 -7.69 9.05
CA ARG A 335 -1.90 -8.13 10.43
C ARG A 335 -1.51 -6.91 11.24
N VAL A 336 -2.04 -6.79 12.47
CA VAL A 336 -1.84 -5.61 13.33
C VAL A 336 -1.19 -5.99 14.65
N TRP A 337 -0.47 -5.02 15.24
CA TRP A 337 0.12 -5.10 16.57
C TRP A 337 -0.15 -3.81 17.33
N THR A 338 -0.62 -3.93 18.56
CA THR A 338 -0.98 -2.81 19.45
C THR A 338 0.07 -2.54 20.52
N GLY A 339 0.97 -3.50 20.75
CA GLY A 339 2.04 -3.38 21.73
C GLY A 339 3.09 -2.32 21.36
N PRO A 340 3.91 -1.86 22.31
CA PRO A 340 4.96 -0.87 22.08
C PRO A 340 5.99 -1.37 21.04
N CYS A 341 6.70 -0.44 20.43
CA CYS A 341 7.81 -0.74 19.53
C CYS A 341 9.13 -0.36 20.17
N GLY A 342 10.19 -1.18 19.96
CA GLY A 342 11.54 -0.90 20.41
C GLY A 342 12.12 0.43 19.88
N CYS A 343 11.59 0.95 18.77
CA CYS A 343 11.99 2.26 18.23
C CYS A 343 11.48 3.45 19.07
N GLY A 344 10.61 3.25 20.05
CA GLY A 344 10.00 4.29 20.87
C GLY A 344 8.92 5.14 20.18
N LEU A 345 8.67 4.92 18.87
CA LEU A 345 7.62 5.65 18.15
C LEU A 345 6.22 5.12 18.52
N PRO A 346 5.24 6.00 18.69
CA PRO A 346 3.87 5.60 19.06
C PRO A 346 3.09 5.06 17.87
N GLY A 347 1.92 4.52 18.19
CA GLY A 347 0.89 4.11 17.24
C GLY A 347 0.84 2.60 17.00
N LEU A 348 -0.33 2.16 16.57
CA LEU A 348 -0.58 0.81 16.07
C LEU A 348 0.37 0.51 14.92
N LYS A 349 0.87 -0.73 14.86
CA LYS A 349 1.67 -1.23 13.75
C LYS A 349 0.86 -2.21 12.92
N LEU A 350 1.15 -2.28 11.63
CA LEU A 350 0.53 -3.23 10.73
C LEU A 350 1.51 -3.73 9.66
N SER A 351 1.22 -4.88 9.08
CA SER A 351 1.83 -5.33 7.83
C SER A 351 0.76 -5.77 6.85
N ILE A 352 1.00 -5.55 5.56
CA ILE A 352 0.12 -6.06 4.50
C ILE A 352 0.49 -7.52 4.26
N VAL A 353 -0.44 -8.42 4.53
CA VAL A 353 -0.30 -9.88 4.31
C VAL A 353 -0.54 -10.22 2.84
N GLY A 354 -1.51 -9.53 2.22
CA GLY A 354 -1.89 -9.74 0.83
C GLY A 354 -3.19 -9.03 0.50
N ARG A 355 -3.82 -9.49 -0.58
CA ARG A 355 -5.12 -8.96 -1.01
C ARG A 355 -6.16 -10.08 -0.98
N ALA A 356 -7.36 -9.77 -0.52
CA ALA A 356 -8.46 -10.74 -0.46
C ALA A 356 -8.85 -11.22 -1.87
N ASP A 357 -8.75 -10.33 -2.88
CA ASP A 357 -9.03 -10.66 -4.29
C ASP A 357 -7.91 -11.46 -4.98
N ASP A 358 -6.67 -11.44 -4.47
CA ASP A 358 -5.53 -12.24 -4.95
C ASP A 358 -5.35 -13.54 -4.13
N MET A 359 -6.16 -13.73 -3.08
CA MET A 359 -6.05 -14.89 -2.18
C MET A 359 -6.48 -16.17 -2.92
N LEU A 360 -5.61 -17.17 -2.88
CA LEU A 360 -5.88 -18.51 -3.40
C LEU A 360 -6.27 -19.44 -2.25
N ILE A 361 -7.18 -20.35 -2.48
CA ILE A 361 -7.59 -21.37 -1.51
C ILE A 361 -7.15 -22.73 -2.03
N VAL A 362 -6.05 -23.27 -1.49
CA VAL A 362 -5.48 -24.57 -1.86
C VAL A 362 -5.81 -25.58 -0.77
N LYS A 363 -6.73 -26.51 -1.01
CA LYS A 363 -7.21 -27.47 0.00
C LYS A 363 -7.65 -26.83 1.34
N GLY A 364 -8.32 -25.68 1.28
CA GLY A 364 -8.77 -24.97 2.49
C GLY A 364 -7.68 -24.12 3.16
N VAL A 365 -6.48 -24.06 2.60
CA VAL A 365 -5.41 -23.15 3.05
C VAL A 365 -5.50 -21.86 2.26
N ASN A 366 -5.62 -20.73 2.94
CA ASN A 366 -5.53 -19.42 2.33
C ASN A 366 -4.07 -19.11 2.00
N LEU A 367 -3.78 -18.88 0.73
CA LEU A 367 -2.45 -18.62 0.20
C LEU A 367 -2.43 -17.29 -0.53
N PHE A 368 -1.53 -16.40 -0.14
CA PHE A 368 -1.27 -15.17 -0.86
C PHE A 368 -0.03 -15.31 -1.77
N PRO A 369 -0.05 -14.81 -3.01
CA PRO A 369 1.11 -14.86 -3.92
C PRO A 369 2.38 -14.26 -3.31
N GLY A 370 2.25 -13.23 -2.48
CA GLY A 370 3.36 -12.65 -1.74
C GLY A 370 4.07 -13.62 -0.79
N ALA A 371 3.33 -14.57 -0.19
CA ALA A 371 3.92 -15.61 0.65
C ALA A 371 4.73 -16.62 -0.16
N VAL A 372 4.29 -16.97 -1.38
CA VAL A 372 5.08 -17.79 -2.32
C VAL A 372 6.37 -17.07 -2.70
N ARG A 373 6.28 -15.78 -3.01
CA ARG A 373 7.46 -14.94 -3.29
C ARG A 373 8.45 -14.96 -2.14
N ALA A 374 8.01 -14.77 -0.91
CA ALA A 374 8.88 -14.75 0.27
C ALA A 374 9.67 -16.06 0.44
N VAL A 375 9.04 -17.21 0.15
CA VAL A 375 9.75 -18.49 0.17
C VAL A 375 10.78 -18.58 -0.96
N LEU A 376 10.43 -18.19 -2.18
CA LEU A 376 11.33 -18.25 -3.34
C LEU A 376 12.55 -17.34 -3.20
N GLU A 377 12.41 -16.16 -2.60
CA GLU A 377 13.51 -15.21 -2.39
C GLU A 377 14.65 -15.77 -1.53
N GLU A 378 14.38 -16.72 -0.64
CA GLU A 378 15.42 -17.36 0.17
C GLU A 378 16.31 -18.31 -0.64
N PHE A 379 15.86 -18.73 -1.81
CA PHE A 379 16.61 -19.60 -2.70
C PHE A 379 17.45 -18.82 -3.74
N VAL A 380 17.38 -17.49 -3.77
CA VAL A 380 18.23 -16.66 -4.62
C VAL A 380 19.68 -16.76 -4.14
N PRO A 381 20.70 -16.95 -5.03
CA PRO A 381 20.63 -16.86 -6.49
C PRO A 381 20.33 -18.18 -7.23
N ARG A 382 20.05 -19.28 -6.54
CA ARG A 382 19.72 -20.58 -7.19
C ARG A 382 18.42 -20.52 -7.99
N VAL A 383 17.50 -19.63 -7.62
CA VAL A 383 16.42 -19.11 -8.46
C VAL A 383 16.67 -17.63 -8.71
N THR A 384 16.04 -17.03 -9.73
CA THR A 384 16.17 -15.59 -9.99
C THR A 384 15.22 -14.73 -9.14
N GLY A 385 14.25 -15.34 -8.43
CA GLY A 385 13.15 -14.69 -7.73
C GLY A 385 11.94 -14.37 -8.63
N HIS A 386 12.01 -14.68 -9.93
CA HIS A 386 10.88 -14.54 -10.84
C HIS A 386 10.09 -15.84 -10.95
N PHE A 387 8.77 -15.73 -10.84
CA PHE A 387 7.86 -16.88 -10.88
C PHE A 387 6.46 -16.50 -11.37
N ARG A 388 5.64 -17.52 -11.68
CA ARG A 388 4.19 -17.43 -11.91
C ARG A 388 3.49 -18.57 -11.18
N ILE A 389 2.35 -18.26 -10.57
CA ILE A 389 1.38 -19.24 -10.13
C ILE A 389 0.43 -19.46 -11.32
N VAL A 390 0.37 -20.66 -11.83
CA VAL A 390 -0.41 -21.00 -13.02
C VAL A 390 -1.73 -21.63 -12.60
N LEU A 391 -2.84 -20.97 -12.93
CA LEU A 391 -4.18 -21.44 -12.63
C LEU A 391 -4.82 -22.05 -13.89
N ALA A 392 -5.45 -23.22 -13.76
CA ALA A 392 -6.21 -23.82 -14.85
C ALA A 392 -7.51 -23.06 -15.17
N ARG A 393 -8.03 -22.29 -14.20
CA ARG A 393 -9.25 -21.46 -14.34
C ARG A 393 -9.20 -20.28 -13.37
N PRO A 394 -9.87 -19.16 -13.67
CA PRO A 394 -9.99 -18.04 -12.75
C PRO A 394 -10.67 -18.44 -11.44
N GLY A 395 -10.31 -17.77 -10.35
CA GLY A 395 -10.99 -17.87 -9.07
C GLY A 395 -10.08 -18.27 -7.93
N PRO A 396 -10.55 -18.12 -6.68
CA PRO A 396 -9.70 -18.32 -5.53
C PRO A 396 -9.41 -19.81 -5.26
N ARG A 397 -10.26 -20.74 -5.66
CA ARG A 397 -10.06 -22.18 -5.38
C ARG A 397 -9.11 -22.80 -6.38
N VAL A 398 -8.05 -23.43 -5.86
CA VAL A 398 -7.01 -24.08 -6.63
C VAL A 398 -6.95 -25.56 -6.26
N ASP A 399 -7.12 -26.41 -7.25
CA ASP A 399 -6.94 -27.84 -7.08
C ASP A 399 -5.45 -28.17 -6.98
N PRO A 400 -5.02 -28.94 -5.97
CA PRO A 400 -3.61 -29.29 -5.80
C PRO A 400 -3.15 -30.30 -6.89
N PRO A 401 -1.84 -30.28 -7.23
CA PRO A 401 -0.78 -29.43 -6.66
C PRO A 401 -0.84 -27.99 -7.18
N LEU A 402 -0.36 -27.03 -6.38
CA LEU A 402 -0.20 -25.65 -6.81
C LEU A 402 0.86 -25.58 -7.92
N ARG A 403 0.47 -25.20 -9.12
CA ARG A 403 1.41 -25.11 -10.25
C ARG A 403 2.21 -23.83 -10.16
N LEU A 404 3.55 -23.97 -10.12
CA LEU A 404 4.49 -22.86 -10.08
C LEU A 404 5.43 -22.94 -11.26
N ARG A 405 5.48 -21.90 -12.09
CA ARG A 405 6.55 -21.70 -13.07
C ARG A 405 7.61 -20.84 -12.43
N VAL A 406 8.84 -21.39 -12.26
CA VAL A 406 9.93 -20.75 -11.53
C VAL A 406 11.15 -20.61 -12.43
N GLU A 407 11.71 -19.42 -12.48
CA GLU A 407 12.92 -19.15 -13.24
C GLU A 407 14.16 -19.56 -12.44
N ARG A 408 14.89 -20.57 -12.95
CA ARG A 408 16.11 -21.08 -12.31
C ARG A 408 17.26 -20.08 -12.37
N GLY A 409 18.19 -20.17 -11.43
CA GLY A 409 19.42 -19.40 -11.47
C GLY A 409 20.38 -19.89 -12.57
N SER A 410 21.28 -19.02 -13.02
CA SER A 410 22.28 -19.37 -14.03
C SER A 410 23.16 -20.51 -13.54
N GLY A 411 23.36 -21.54 -14.39
CA GLY A 411 24.21 -22.70 -14.09
C GLY A 411 23.57 -23.73 -13.12
N VAL A 412 22.31 -23.57 -12.72
CA VAL A 412 21.59 -24.55 -11.88
C VAL A 412 20.91 -25.58 -12.78
N GLU A 413 21.48 -26.77 -12.92
CA GLU A 413 21.03 -27.82 -13.83
C GLU A 413 21.24 -29.24 -13.21
N GLY A 414 20.65 -30.27 -13.84
CA GLY A 414 20.84 -31.64 -13.48
C GLY A 414 20.53 -31.95 -12.01
N GLU A 415 21.44 -32.61 -11.30
CA GLU A 415 21.26 -32.97 -9.89
C GLU A 415 21.09 -31.73 -8.96
N ALA A 416 21.72 -30.61 -9.28
CA ALA A 416 21.59 -29.40 -8.49
C ALA A 416 20.17 -28.85 -8.58
N LEU A 417 19.54 -28.92 -9.76
CA LEU A 417 18.16 -28.53 -9.96
C LEU A 417 17.16 -29.45 -9.24
N ALA A 418 17.43 -30.79 -9.30
CA ALA A 418 16.60 -31.77 -8.59
C ALA A 418 16.64 -31.58 -7.06
N ARG A 419 17.84 -31.29 -6.51
CA ARG A 419 17.98 -30.95 -5.08
C ARG A 419 17.25 -29.65 -4.72
N LEU A 420 17.40 -28.61 -5.54
CA LEU A 420 16.72 -27.34 -5.35
C LEU A 420 15.19 -27.52 -5.34
N GLU A 421 14.64 -28.33 -6.25
CA GLU A 421 13.22 -28.64 -6.29
C GLU A 421 12.74 -29.31 -5.00
N ALA A 422 13.48 -30.32 -4.52
CA ALA A 422 13.14 -31.02 -3.28
C ALA A 422 13.13 -30.06 -2.06
N GLU A 423 14.14 -29.19 -1.97
CA GLU A 423 14.24 -28.18 -0.91
C GLU A 423 13.08 -27.17 -0.99
N LEU A 424 12.78 -26.66 -2.20
CA LEU A 424 11.71 -25.70 -2.42
C LEU A 424 10.34 -26.32 -2.08
N VAL A 425 10.06 -27.54 -2.54
CA VAL A 425 8.82 -28.26 -2.23
C VAL A 425 8.67 -28.46 -0.72
N SER A 426 9.78 -28.80 -0.01
CA SER A 426 9.76 -28.92 1.45
C SER A 426 9.45 -27.59 2.12
N ALA A 427 10.16 -26.52 1.75
CA ALA A 427 9.94 -25.19 2.32
C ALA A 427 8.50 -24.69 2.12
N MET A 428 7.93 -24.86 0.93
CA MET A 428 6.54 -24.51 0.62
C MET A 428 5.55 -25.32 1.46
N ARG A 429 5.78 -26.61 1.63
CA ARG A 429 4.93 -27.46 2.47
C ARG A 429 5.00 -27.07 3.94
N ASP A 430 6.22 -26.85 4.45
CA ASP A 430 6.44 -26.63 5.87
C ASP A 430 5.94 -25.25 6.33
N ARG A 431 6.11 -24.22 5.49
CA ARG A 431 5.73 -22.84 5.80
C ARG A 431 4.32 -22.46 5.35
N LEU A 432 3.94 -22.88 4.15
CA LEU A 432 2.68 -22.48 3.52
C LEU A 432 1.64 -23.59 3.54
N ARG A 433 2.01 -24.82 3.99
CA ARG A 433 1.15 -26.02 4.00
C ARG A 433 0.60 -26.37 2.61
N VAL A 434 1.30 -25.95 1.57
CA VAL A 434 0.94 -26.19 0.17
C VAL A 434 2.05 -26.94 -0.53
N ARG A 435 1.67 -28.00 -1.28
CA ARG A 435 2.63 -28.73 -2.11
C ARG A 435 2.59 -28.17 -3.53
N PRO A 436 3.68 -27.60 -4.05
CA PRO A 436 3.76 -27.13 -5.43
C PRO A 436 4.06 -28.28 -6.41
N ALA A 437 3.70 -28.04 -7.68
CA ALA A 437 4.30 -28.69 -8.85
C ALA A 437 5.12 -27.61 -9.57
N VAL A 438 6.43 -27.80 -9.63
CA VAL A 438 7.34 -26.79 -10.16
C VAL A 438 7.64 -27.07 -11.64
N GLU A 439 7.42 -26.07 -12.48
CA GLU A 439 7.85 -25.99 -13.86
C GLU A 439 9.05 -25.05 -13.92
N TRP A 440 10.23 -25.58 -14.26
CA TRP A 440 11.44 -24.79 -14.36
C TRP A 440 11.57 -24.14 -15.72
N VAL A 441 11.91 -22.85 -15.74
CA VAL A 441 12.22 -22.11 -16.97
C VAL A 441 13.62 -21.47 -16.87
N ASP A 442 14.20 -21.18 -18.03
CA ASP A 442 15.53 -20.60 -18.13
C ASP A 442 15.61 -19.16 -17.64
N PRO A 443 16.78 -18.69 -17.20
CA PRO A 443 17.00 -17.30 -16.82
C PRO A 443 16.61 -16.34 -17.96
N GLY A 444 15.80 -15.31 -17.63
CA GLY A 444 15.32 -14.32 -18.62
C GLY A 444 14.05 -14.70 -19.36
N THR A 445 13.46 -15.86 -19.09
CA THR A 445 12.23 -16.33 -19.75
C THR A 445 10.99 -15.55 -19.27
N LEU A 446 10.91 -15.30 -17.95
CA LEU A 446 9.75 -14.62 -17.38
C LEU A 446 9.86 -13.10 -17.57
N PRO A 447 8.74 -12.42 -17.93
CA PRO A 447 8.74 -10.97 -18.08
C PRO A 447 9.16 -10.26 -16.80
N ARG A 448 10.04 -9.27 -16.94
CA ARG A 448 10.45 -8.39 -15.84
C ARG A 448 9.35 -7.35 -15.59
N PRO A 449 8.91 -7.16 -14.33
CA PRO A 449 7.89 -6.18 -14.03
C PRO A 449 8.39 -4.76 -14.30
N THR A 450 7.63 -4.00 -15.07
CA THR A 450 7.90 -2.57 -15.33
C THR A 450 7.22 -1.66 -14.30
N HIS A 451 6.16 -2.13 -13.64
CA HIS A 451 5.43 -1.43 -12.59
C HIS A 451 5.20 -2.32 -11.37
N LYS A 452 4.11 -3.09 -11.39
CA LYS A 452 3.78 -4.09 -10.37
C LYS A 452 3.99 -5.49 -10.92
N ALA A 453 4.55 -6.38 -10.10
CA ALA A 453 4.67 -7.77 -10.45
C ALA A 453 3.28 -8.43 -10.55
N ARG A 454 3.02 -9.12 -11.65
CA ARG A 454 1.86 -10.00 -11.79
C ARG A 454 2.33 -11.42 -11.50
N TRP A 455 1.86 -12.01 -10.40
CA TRP A 455 2.32 -13.33 -9.95
C TRP A 455 1.40 -14.48 -10.35
N VAL A 456 0.17 -14.19 -10.71
CA VAL A 456 -0.83 -15.19 -11.10
C VAL A 456 -1.14 -15.04 -12.58
N GLU A 457 -1.16 -16.16 -13.30
CA GLU A 457 -1.63 -16.27 -14.69
C GLU A 457 -2.66 -17.38 -14.80
N VAL A 458 -3.63 -17.23 -15.69
CA VAL A 458 -4.62 -18.26 -16.00
C VAL A 458 -4.26 -18.87 -17.35
N GLU A 459 -4.36 -20.21 -17.48
CA GLU A 459 -4.11 -20.89 -18.76
C GLU A 459 -5.09 -20.38 -19.81
N GLY A 460 -4.55 -19.92 -20.94
CA GLY A 460 -5.36 -19.40 -22.06
C GLY A 460 -5.53 -17.88 -22.09
N ASP A 461 -5.08 -17.14 -21.09
CA ASP A 461 -4.97 -15.66 -21.10
C ASP A 461 -3.61 -15.24 -21.70
N GLY A 462 -3.36 -15.52 -22.96
CA GLY A 462 -2.15 -15.17 -23.70
C GLY A 462 -2.44 -14.22 -24.85
#